data_5c0c567e53487d02cc04d80f326469ed
#
_entry.id   5c0c567e53487d02cc04d80f326469ed
#
_cell.length_a   1.000
_cell.length_b   1.000
_cell.length_c   1.000
_cell.angle_alpha   90.00
_cell.angle_beta   90.00
_cell.angle_gamma   90.00
#
_symmetry.space_group_name_H-M   'P 1'
#
loop_
_entity.id
_entity.type
_entity.pdbx_description
1 polymer ?
#
loop_
_entity_poly.entity_id
_entity_poly.type
_entity_poly.pdbx_seq_one_letter_code
_entity_poly.pdbx_strand_id
1 'polypeptide(L)'
;LSKRLGXPLFHNHHSIELTLDCFAWGTPEFKKINSGIRELVFNTAAESENITGFIFTLVIAFDLEEDLEEVRRINRTFQEQGARSILVELYALLDTRLERNQTPNRLAHKPSKRKLELSEENLRRMEQKYSLNSEGSPLTEMEHLRVDNTDLSADEVAAQIVEHFRLEG
;
A
#
# COMPACT_ATOMS: atom_id res chain seq x y z
N LEU A 1 3.32 11.05 5.44
CA LEU A 1 4.56 10.37 5.83
C LEU A 1 5.70 10.68 4.84
N SER A 2 5.53 10.42 3.54
CA SER A 2 6.55 10.68 2.51
C SER A 2 7.11 12.11 2.59
N LYS A 3 6.24 13.12 2.62
CA LYS A 3 6.66 14.54 2.74
C LYS A 3 7.40 14.83 4.05
N ARG A 4 7.02 14.13 5.12
CA ARG A 4 7.59 14.36 6.46
C ARG A 4 9.01 13.77 6.59
N LEU A 5 9.25 12.63 5.92
CA LEU A 5 10.52 11.91 5.98
C LEU A 5 11.43 12.16 4.76
N GLY A 6 10.92 12.82 3.72
CA GLY A 6 11.65 12.92 2.47
C GLY A 6 11.69 11.62 1.63
N UNK A 7 11.01 10.32 1.93
CA UNK A 7 11.08 9.27 1.42
C UNK A 7 10.34 9.24 0.34
N PRO A 8 10.74 8.81 -0.80
CA PRO A 8 9.88 8.60 -1.98
C PRO A 8 8.71 7.67 -1.71
N LEU A 9 7.58 7.97 -2.34
CA LEU A 9 6.34 7.19 -2.23
C LEU A 9 6.03 6.55 -3.59
N PHE A 10 5.98 5.22 -3.60
CA PHE A 10 5.48 4.44 -4.73
C PHE A 10 4.15 3.81 -4.29
N HIS A 11 3.02 4.43 -4.64
CA HIS A 11 1.74 3.81 -4.31
C HIS A 11 1.31 2.84 -5.41
N ASN A 12 0.58 1.80 -5.03
CA ASN A 12 0.23 0.68 -5.91
C ASN A 12 -0.44 1.12 -7.23
N HIS A 13 -1.16 2.23 -7.24
CA HIS A 13 -1.79 2.73 -8.45
C HIS A 13 -0.82 3.33 -9.47
N HIS A 14 0.44 3.64 -9.10
CA HIS A 14 1.43 4.06 -10.11
C HIS A 14 1.63 2.97 -11.18
N SER A 15 1.82 1.73 -10.76
CA SER A 15 1.98 0.62 -11.71
C SER A 15 0.64 0.19 -12.32
N ILE A 16 -0.44 0.19 -11.52
CA ILE A 16 -1.78 -0.19 -11.97
C ILE A 16 -2.28 0.73 -13.10
N GLU A 17 -2.25 2.04 -12.87
CA GLU A 17 -2.79 2.99 -13.87
C GLU A 17 -1.99 2.92 -15.18
N LEU A 18 -0.64 2.87 -15.08
CA LEU A 18 0.21 2.72 -16.26
C LEU A 18 -0.13 1.44 -17.04
N THR A 19 -0.37 0.34 -16.34
CA THR A 19 -0.68 -0.94 -16.99
C THR A 19 -2.08 -0.93 -17.59
N LEU A 20 -3.04 -0.27 -16.93
CA LEU A 20 -4.44 -0.17 -17.42
C LEU A 20 -4.55 0.64 -18.72
N ASP A 21 -3.59 1.50 -19.03
CA ASP A 21 -3.55 2.22 -20.31
C ASP A 21 -3.39 1.26 -21.49
N CYS A 22 -2.83 0.06 -21.26
CA CYS A 22 -2.52 -0.90 -22.32
C CYS A 22 -3.30 -2.22 -22.20
N PHE A 23 -3.60 -2.67 -20.99
CA PHE A 23 -4.14 -4.01 -20.74
C PHE A 23 -5.30 -3.99 -19.75
N ALA A 24 -6.35 -4.75 -20.00
CA ALA A 24 -7.49 -4.84 -19.10
C ALA A 24 -7.11 -5.50 -17.77
N TRP A 25 -7.72 -5.04 -16.69
CA TRP A 25 -7.50 -5.54 -15.33
C TRP A 25 -7.63 -7.07 -15.27
N GLY A 26 -6.66 -7.71 -14.65
CA GLY A 26 -6.69 -9.15 -14.34
C GLY A 26 -6.24 -10.06 -15.47
N THR A 27 -5.98 -9.54 -16.68
CA THR A 27 -5.45 -10.35 -17.79
C THR A 27 -4.02 -10.79 -17.48
N PRO A 28 -3.54 -11.88 -18.11
CA PRO A 28 -2.14 -12.32 -17.94
C PRO A 28 -1.13 -11.21 -18.27
N GLU A 29 -1.39 -10.42 -19.31
CA GLU A 29 -0.55 -9.31 -19.74
C GLU A 29 -0.51 -8.22 -18.66
N PHE A 30 -1.69 -7.86 -18.11
CA PHE A 30 -1.79 -6.92 -16.99
C PHE A 30 -0.93 -7.38 -15.82
N LYS A 31 -1.12 -8.64 -15.39
CA LYS A 31 -0.40 -9.19 -14.25
C LYS A 31 1.12 -9.16 -14.48
N LYS A 32 1.56 -9.62 -15.65
CA LYS A 32 2.99 -9.66 -16.01
C LYS A 32 3.63 -8.26 -15.97
N ILE A 33 2.99 -7.27 -16.61
CA ILE A 33 3.56 -5.92 -16.70
C ILE A 33 3.52 -5.22 -15.32
N ASN A 34 2.39 -5.31 -14.62
CA ASN A 34 2.24 -4.68 -13.29
C ASN A 34 3.28 -5.24 -12.29
N SER A 35 3.48 -6.56 -12.28
CA SER A 35 4.48 -7.20 -11.42
C SER A 35 5.90 -6.83 -11.84
N GLY A 36 6.19 -6.83 -13.14
CA GLY A 36 7.51 -6.44 -13.67
C GLY A 36 7.89 -5.01 -13.32
N ILE A 37 6.95 -4.06 -13.44
CA ILE A 37 7.18 -2.66 -13.04
C ILE A 37 7.55 -2.60 -11.55
N ARG A 38 6.78 -3.29 -10.71
CA ARG A 38 7.01 -3.29 -9.26
C ARG A 38 8.37 -3.89 -8.92
N GLU A 39 8.66 -5.04 -9.48
CA GLU A 39 9.94 -5.74 -9.26
C GLU A 39 11.13 -4.84 -9.64
N LEU A 40 11.07 -4.20 -10.82
CA LEU A 40 12.12 -3.29 -11.26
C LEU A 40 12.28 -2.12 -10.28
N VAL A 41 11.16 -1.50 -9.86
CA VAL A 41 11.19 -0.37 -8.90
C VAL A 41 11.76 -0.82 -7.56
N PHE A 42 11.31 -1.96 -7.02
CA PHE A 42 11.77 -2.45 -5.71
C PHE A 42 13.26 -2.80 -5.72
N ASN A 43 13.72 -3.53 -6.73
CA ASN A 43 15.13 -3.91 -6.83
C ASN A 43 16.01 -2.67 -6.95
N THR A 44 15.63 -1.73 -7.84
CA THR A 44 16.37 -0.48 -8.01
C THR A 44 16.37 0.36 -6.72
N ALA A 45 15.23 0.45 -6.04
CA ALA A 45 15.14 1.22 -4.79
C ALA A 45 15.97 0.57 -3.68
N ALA A 46 15.95 -0.76 -3.59
CA ALA A 46 16.70 -1.50 -2.55
C ALA A 46 18.21 -1.37 -2.74
N GLU A 47 18.67 -1.28 -3.98
CA GLU A 47 20.09 -1.15 -4.32
C GLU A 47 20.59 0.31 -4.30
N SER A 48 19.69 1.28 -4.17
CA SER A 48 20.03 2.71 -4.33
C SER A 48 20.72 3.28 -3.10
N GLU A 49 21.87 3.88 -3.29
CA GLU A 49 22.59 4.65 -2.26
C GLU A 49 22.03 6.08 -2.10
N ASN A 50 21.10 6.48 -2.98
CA ASN A 50 20.59 7.86 -3.04
C ASN A 50 19.28 8.07 -2.28
N ILE A 51 18.69 7.01 -1.71
CA ILE A 51 17.47 7.11 -0.92
C ILE A 51 17.67 6.46 0.46
N THR A 52 17.22 7.16 1.48
CA THR A 52 17.35 6.71 2.88
C THR A 52 16.16 5.87 3.33
N GLY A 53 15.09 5.86 2.55
CA GLY A 53 13.90 5.07 2.84
C GLY A 53 12.96 5.06 1.66
N PHE A 54 12.04 4.08 1.64
CA PHE A 54 11.12 3.87 0.54
C PHE A 54 9.74 3.50 1.09
N ILE A 55 8.70 4.15 0.60
CA ILE A 55 7.34 3.90 1.04
C ILE A 55 6.53 3.27 -0.10
N PHE A 56 5.99 2.09 0.15
CA PHE A 56 5.08 1.43 -0.79
C PHE A 56 3.71 1.24 -0.12
N THR A 57 2.64 1.40 -0.89
CA THR A 57 1.29 1.13 -0.40
C THR A 57 0.62 0.05 -1.24
N LEU A 58 -0.05 -0.87 -0.57
CA LEU A 58 -0.88 -1.84 -1.27
C LEU A 58 -2.10 -2.19 -0.41
N VAL A 59 -3.02 -2.90 -1.01
CA VAL A 59 -4.14 -3.53 -0.32
C VAL A 59 -3.87 -5.02 -0.35
N ILE A 60 -3.92 -5.66 0.82
CA ILE A 60 -3.76 -7.11 0.93
C ILE A 60 -4.97 -7.70 1.65
N ALA A 61 -5.23 -8.96 1.37
CA ALA A 61 -6.20 -9.77 2.07
C ALA A 61 -5.41 -10.67 3.04
N PHE A 62 -5.59 -10.47 4.33
CA PHE A 62 -4.85 -11.21 5.35
C PHE A 62 -5.26 -12.69 5.44
N ASP A 63 -6.37 -13.05 4.79
CA ASP A 63 -6.83 -14.44 4.68
C ASP A 63 -6.37 -15.12 3.37
N LEU A 64 -5.55 -14.45 2.55
CA LEU A 64 -4.97 -15.02 1.34
C LEU A 64 -3.45 -15.16 1.49
N GLU A 65 -2.97 -16.39 1.50
CA GLU A 65 -1.53 -16.67 1.61
C GLU A 65 -0.73 -16.05 0.45
N GLU A 66 -1.32 -15.97 -0.74
CA GLU A 66 -0.67 -15.33 -1.90
C GLU A 66 -0.34 -13.86 -1.64
N ASP A 67 -1.25 -13.14 -0.99
CA ASP A 67 -1.03 -11.73 -0.65
C ASP A 67 0.05 -11.58 0.44
N LEU A 68 0.02 -12.46 1.44
CA LEU A 68 1.04 -12.45 2.51
C LEU A 68 2.43 -12.79 1.93
N GLU A 69 2.50 -13.76 1.03
CA GLU A 69 3.77 -14.13 0.40
C GLU A 69 4.31 -13.01 -0.50
N GLU A 70 3.44 -12.24 -1.16
CA GLU A 70 3.87 -11.06 -1.91
C GLU A 70 4.51 -10.02 -0.97
N VAL A 71 3.92 -9.78 0.20
CA VAL A 71 4.51 -8.88 1.20
C VAL A 71 5.88 -9.40 1.66
N ARG A 72 5.98 -10.71 1.95
CA ARG A 72 7.24 -11.33 2.35
C ARG A 72 8.30 -11.20 1.26
N ARG A 73 7.91 -11.38 0.00
CA ARG A 73 8.80 -11.25 -1.16
C ARG A 73 9.36 -9.82 -1.25
N ILE A 74 8.48 -8.82 -1.12
CA ILE A 74 8.89 -7.41 -1.12
C ILE A 74 9.84 -7.15 0.06
N ASN A 75 9.48 -7.63 1.23
CA ASN A 75 10.31 -7.49 2.44
C ASN A 75 11.73 -8.06 2.21
N ARG A 76 11.83 -9.28 1.68
CA ARG A 76 13.13 -9.94 1.40
C ARG A 76 14.00 -9.08 0.49
N THR A 77 13.43 -8.50 -0.59
CA THR A 77 14.17 -7.64 -1.52
C THR A 77 14.94 -6.53 -0.79
N PHE A 78 14.27 -5.88 0.17
CA PHE A 78 14.89 -4.79 0.93
C PHE A 78 15.80 -5.30 2.05
N GLN A 79 15.40 -6.35 2.76
CA GLN A 79 16.21 -6.93 3.84
C GLN A 79 17.54 -7.48 3.34
N GLU A 80 17.59 -8.04 2.15
CA GLU A 80 18.83 -8.54 1.55
C GLU A 80 19.85 -7.43 1.30
N GLN A 81 19.39 -6.17 1.23
CA GLN A 81 20.24 -4.98 1.14
C GLN A 81 20.43 -4.30 2.50
N GLY A 82 20.05 -4.97 3.59
CA GLY A 82 20.26 -4.47 4.95
C GLY A 82 19.22 -3.45 5.44
N ALA A 83 18.13 -3.24 4.69
CA ALA A 83 17.12 -2.27 5.08
C ALA A 83 16.23 -2.79 6.21
N ARG A 84 15.85 -1.89 7.12
CA ARG A 84 14.82 -2.13 8.13
C ARG A 84 13.45 -2.02 7.46
N SER A 85 12.63 -3.06 7.56
CA SER A 85 11.28 -3.06 6.98
C SER A 85 10.23 -2.97 8.08
N ILE A 86 9.27 -2.09 7.87
CA ILE A 86 8.14 -1.90 8.80
C ILE A 86 6.81 -2.03 8.03
N LEU A 87 5.84 -2.64 8.67
CA LEU A 87 4.49 -2.78 8.14
C LEU A 87 3.55 -1.85 8.91
N VAL A 88 2.90 -0.94 8.19
CA VAL A 88 1.87 -0.09 8.78
C VAL A 88 0.52 -0.49 8.21
N GLU A 89 -0.35 -1.01 9.06
CA GLU A 89 -1.71 -1.39 8.70
C GLU A 89 -2.66 -0.26 9.09
N LEU A 90 -3.36 0.29 8.11
CA LEU A 90 -4.35 1.35 8.34
C LEU A 90 -5.75 0.74 8.35
N TYR A 91 -6.47 0.98 9.44
CA TYR A 91 -7.88 0.61 9.59
C TYR A 91 -8.73 1.88 9.62
N ALA A 92 -9.93 1.81 9.07
CA ALA A 92 -10.98 2.81 9.27
C ALA A 92 -12.34 2.15 9.07
N LEU A 93 -13.35 2.66 9.76
CA LEU A 93 -14.73 2.20 9.59
C LEU A 93 -15.15 2.27 8.12
N LEU A 94 -15.99 1.33 7.70
CA LEU A 94 -16.43 1.24 6.30
C LEU A 94 -17.04 2.57 5.81
N ASP A 95 -17.89 3.21 6.61
CA ASP A 95 -18.53 4.46 6.20
C ASP A 95 -17.49 5.56 5.95
N THR A 96 -16.49 5.68 6.83
CA THR A 96 -15.38 6.63 6.64
C THR A 96 -14.62 6.32 5.33
N ARG A 97 -14.39 5.04 5.04
CA ARG A 97 -13.70 4.64 3.80
C ARG A 97 -14.53 4.96 2.56
N LEU A 98 -15.86 4.82 2.65
CA LEU A 98 -16.79 5.17 1.55
C LEU A 98 -16.77 6.69 1.30
N GLU A 99 -16.79 7.49 2.35
CA GLU A 99 -16.66 8.95 2.23
C GLU A 99 -15.33 9.34 1.58
N ARG A 100 -14.23 8.77 2.08
CA ARG A 100 -12.88 9.03 1.54
C ARG A 100 -12.74 8.56 0.09
N ASN A 101 -13.49 7.55 -0.32
CA ASN A 101 -13.46 7.01 -1.69
C ASN A 101 -13.87 8.05 -2.73
N GLN A 102 -14.62 9.08 -2.34
CA GLN A 102 -15.15 10.11 -3.22
C GLN A 102 -14.33 11.41 -3.20
N THR A 103 -13.28 11.49 -2.39
CA THR A 103 -12.54 12.75 -2.22
C THR A 103 -11.75 13.14 -3.48
N PRO A 104 -11.66 14.44 -3.80
CA PRO A 104 -10.89 14.92 -4.95
C PRO A 104 -9.45 14.44 -4.95
N ASN A 105 -8.80 14.41 -3.78
CA ASN A 105 -7.43 13.93 -3.65
C ASN A 105 -7.30 12.47 -4.13
N ARG A 106 -8.22 11.59 -3.71
CA ARG A 106 -8.21 10.18 -4.13
C ARG A 106 -8.41 10.05 -5.65
N LEU A 107 -9.38 10.79 -6.19
CA LEU A 107 -9.72 10.70 -7.61
C LEU A 107 -8.61 11.28 -8.52
N ALA A 108 -7.84 12.23 -8.00
CA ALA A 108 -6.67 12.76 -8.71
C ALA A 108 -5.55 11.71 -8.81
N HIS A 109 -5.32 10.93 -7.74
CA HIS A 109 -4.24 9.94 -7.69
C HIS A 109 -4.63 8.56 -8.22
N LYS A 110 -5.94 8.30 -8.41
CA LYS A 110 -6.44 6.98 -8.86
C LYS A 110 -7.51 7.16 -9.94
N PRO A 111 -7.11 7.55 -11.17
CA PRO A 111 -8.07 7.78 -12.25
C PRO A 111 -9.04 6.63 -12.52
N SER A 112 -8.57 5.38 -12.39
CA SER A 112 -9.43 4.19 -12.56
C SER A 112 -10.58 4.11 -11.55
N LYS A 113 -10.53 4.91 -10.45
CA LYS A 113 -11.58 4.95 -9.42
C LYS A 113 -12.61 6.06 -9.63
N ARG A 114 -12.53 6.82 -10.73
CA ARG A 114 -13.45 7.93 -11.02
C ARG A 114 -14.89 7.51 -11.29
N LYS A 115 -15.12 6.25 -11.66
CA LYS A 115 -16.47 5.69 -11.75
C LYS A 115 -16.90 5.32 -10.32
N LEU A 116 -17.47 6.30 -9.61
CA LEU A 116 -17.72 6.23 -8.17
C LEU A 116 -18.58 5.02 -7.77
N GLU A 117 -19.66 4.76 -8.52
CA GLU A 117 -20.57 3.64 -8.24
C GLU A 117 -19.82 2.30 -8.26
N LEU A 118 -19.01 2.08 -9.30
CA LEU A 118 -18.21 0.86 -9.42
C LEU A 118 -17.13 0.79 -8.34
N SER A 119 -16.53 1.94 -7.99
CA SER A 119 -15.50 2.00 -6.96
C SER A 119 -16.07 1.66 -5.58
N GLU A 120 -17.27 2.16 -5.27
CA GLU A 120 -17.98 1.86 -4.04
C GLU A 120 -18.39 0.39 -3.97
N GLU A 121 -19.00 -0.13 -5.06
CA GLU A 121 -19.40 -1.53 -5.15
C GLU A 121 -18.20 -2.46 -4.92
N ASN A 122 -17.07 -2.15 -5.55
CA ASN A 122 -15.84 -2.92 -5.38
C ASN A 122 -15.33 -2.87 -3.93
N LEU A 123 -15.41 -1.70 -3.27
CA LEU A 123 -14.98 -1.56 -1.89
C LEU A 123 -15.85 -2.42 -0.96
N ARG A 124 -17.18 -2.37 -1.12
CA ARG A 124 -18.13 -3.18 -0.32
C ARG A 124 -17.90 -4.68 -0.57
N ARG A 125 -17.72 -5.06 -1.84
CA ARG A 125 -17.48 -6.47 -2.22
C ARG A 125 -16.17 -6.99 -1.61
N MET A 126 -15.12 -6.19 -1.63
CA MET A 126 -13.83 -6.58 -1.02
C MET A 126 -13.98 -6.77 0.49
N GLU A 127 -14.69 -5.86 1.15
CA GLU A 127 -14.96 -5.94 2.58
C GLU A 127 -15.73 -7.21 2.98
N GLN A 128 -16.66 -7.65 2.13
CA GLN A 128 -17.45 -8.87 2.40
C GLN A 128 -16.67 -10.14 2.10
N LYS A 129 -15.75 -10.07 1.15
CA LYS A 129 -15.09 -11.28 0.64
C LYS A 129 -13.75 -11.58 1.32
N TYR A 130 -13.05 -10.57 1.80
CA TYR A 130 -11.67 -10.70 2.27
C TYR A 130 -11.47 -10.06 3.64
N SER A 131 -10.55 -10.61 4.41
CA SER A 131 -10.07 -10.00 5.66
C SER A 131 -9.04 -8.93 5.33
N LEU A 132 -9.50 -7.68 5.15
CA LEU A 132 -8.63 -6.56 4.76
C LEU A 132 -7.83 -5.97 5.93
N ASN A 133 -8.03 -6.52 7.14
CA ASN A 133 -7.25 -6.15 8.33
C ASN A 133 -6.86 -7.42 9.09
N SER A 134 -5.73 -7.36 9.75
CA SER A 134 -5.20 -8.52 10.49
C SER A 134 -5.94 -8.75 11.82
N GLU A 135 -5.99 -10.00 12.23
CA GLU A 135 -6.37 -10.42 13.59
C GLU A 135 -5.10 -10.82 14.35
N GLY A 136 -4.23 -9.85 14.61
CA GLY A 136 -2.90 -10.11 15.14
C GLY A 136 -1.84 -9.72 14.12
N SER A 137 -0.65 -10.25 14.21
CA SER A 137 0.40 -9.99 13.24
C SER A 137 0.79 -11.28 12.50
N PRO A 138 0.22 -11.50 11.30
CA PRO A 138 0.58 -12.69 10.51
C PRO A 138 1.95 -12.59 9.84
N LEU A 139 2.58 -11.42 9.90
CA LEU A 139 3.90 -11.12 9.31
C LEU A 139 4.88 -10.81 10.44
N THR A 140 5.15 -11.82 11.27
CA THR A 140 5.97 -11.69 12.49
C THR A 140 7.43 -11.34 12.23
N GLU A 141 7.88 -11.50 10.98
CA GLU A 141 9.22 -11.14 10.54
C GLU A 141 9.40 -9.63 10.29
N MET A 142 8.32 -8.85 10.43
CA MET A 142 8.35 -7.39 10.24
C MET A 142 7.87 -6.69 11.51
N GLU A 143 8.43 -5.53 11.80
CA GLU A 143 7.86 -4.65 12.80
C GLU A 143 6.49 -4.18 12.30
N HIS A 144 5.46 -4.27 13.14
CA HIS A 144 4.08 -4.03 12.70
C HIS A 144 3.38 -3.01 13.61
N LEU A 145 2.73 -2.03 13.00
CA LEU A 145 1.86 -1.08 13.70
C LEU A 145 0.50 -1.05 13.00
N ARG A 146 -0.56 -1.29 13.74
CA ARG A 146 -1.93 -1.08 13.26
C ARG A 146 -2.45 0.26 13.81
N VAL A 147 -2.97 1.11 12.93
CA VAL A 147 -3.51 2.43 13.28
C VAL A 147 -4.98 2.48 12.87
N ASP A 148 -5.87 2.68 13.81
CA ASP A 148 -7.25 3.06 13.49
C ASP A 148 -7.24 4.55 13.15
N ASN A 149 -7.42 4.86 11.88
CA ASN A 149 -7.39 6.22 11.40
C ASN A 149 -8.80 6.77 11.07
N THR A 150 -9.85 6.15 11.62
CA THR A 150 -11.25 6.55 11.38
C THR A 150 -11.41 8.07 11.57
N ASP A 151 -10.96 8.58 12.70
CA ASP A 151 -11.12 9.98 13.10
C ASP A 151 -9.81 10.79 13.03
N LEU A 152 -8.76 10.22 12.42
CA LEU A 152 -7.46 10.87 12.36
C LEU A 152 -7.18 11.46 10.97
N SER A 153 -6.55 12.62 10.97
CA SER A 153 -6.01 13.21 9.76
C SER A 153 -4.76 12.46 9.29
N ALA A 154 -4.40 12.63 8.03
CA ALA A 154 -3.19 12.03 7.47
C ALA A 154 -1.91 12.47 8.20
N ASP A 155 -1.89 13.72 8.71
CA ASP A 155 -0.73 14.25 9.43
C ASP A 155 -0.60 13.64 10.84
N GLU A 156 -1.73 13.42 11.53
CA GLU A 156 -1.74 12.73 12.82
C GLU A 156 -1.28 11.28 12.68
N VAL A 157 -1.77 10.57 11.68
CA VAL A 157 -1.33 9.21 11.38
C VAL A 157 0.17 9.19 11.09
N ALA A 158 0.64 10.11 10.26
CA ALA A 158 2.08 10.18 9.94
C ALA A 158 2.92 10.47 11.19
N ALA A 159 2.43 11.32 12.10
CA ALA A 159 3.13 11.61 13.36
C ALA A 159 3.23 10.36 14.24
N GLN A 160 2.12 9.62 14.40
CA GLN A 160 2.10 8.36 15.17
C GLN A 160 3.10 7.34 14.63
N ILE A 161 3.16 7.18 13.30
CA ILE A 161 4.09 6.24 12.66
C ILE A 161 5.53 6.64 12.96
N VAL A 162 5.86 7.93 12.77
CA VAL A 162 7.22 8.46 13.00
C VAL A 162 7.63 8.23 14.47
N GLU A 163 6.75 8.57 15.39
CA GLU A 163 7.00 8.40 16.83
C GLU A 163 7.17 6.94 17.21
N HIS A 164 6.24 6.08 16.78
CA HIS A 164 6.25 4.65 17.14
C HIS A 164 7.54 3.95 16.70
N PHE A 165 7.96 4.17 15.46
CA PHE A 165 9.14 3.51 14.90
C PHE A 165 10.43 4.33 15.07
N ARG A 166 10.34 5.51 15.67
CA ARG A 166 11.46 6.46 15.86
C ARG A 166 12.17 6.76 14.54
N LEU A 167 11.36 7.13 13.52
CA LEU A 167 11.90 7.41 12.19
C LEU A 167 12.46 8.83 12.13
N GLU A 168 13.59 8.98 11.45
CA GLU A 168 14.22 10.26 11.22
C GLU A 168 14.09 10.66 9.74
N GLY A 169 13.82 11.92 9.48
CA GLY A 169 13.73 12.47 8.13
C GLY A 169 14.99 13.24 7.73
#